data_4532c62a97bd821eaaf339ef3ce4c536
#
_entry.id   4532c62a97bd821eaaf339ef3ce4c536
#
_cell.length_a   1.000
_cell.length_b   1.000
_cell.length_c   1.000
_cell.angle_alpha   90.00
_cell.angle_beta   90.00
_cell.angle_gamma   90.00
#
_symmetry.space_group_name_H-M   'P 1'
#
loop_
_entity.id
_entity.type
_entity.pdbx_description
1 polymer ?
#
loop_
_entity_poly.entity_id
_entity_poly.type
_entity_poly.pdbx_seq_one_letter_code
_entity_poly.pdbx_strand_id
1 'polypeptide(L)'
;MPIQTESFYANITLTDVQLASAYYPILIDLAKHKHCLTYGELVEQAKIMYPDKSVVQKAIAVSAGRRLDVVRIFTSERDLPDLTSLIINKEQGECGIGFTQHFDPKATREKVFARDWSEVSTDFDGFVQHAESAIKPRKKVKEPKALELMAEHYKNNKSTLPVYVREFRELIVELIMEGFSPEEAFAQAQPNGIQRSREAGENLPAPTSR
;
A
#
# COMPACT_ATOMS: atom_id res chain seq x y z
N MET A 1 -8.26 -22.77 -11.37
CA MET A 1 -8.12 -23.02 -9.92
C MET A 1 -8.17 -21.68 -9.25
N PRO A 2 -8.98 -21.42 -8.22
CA PRO A 2 -9.00 -20.14 -7.53
C PRO A 2 -7.73 -20.06 -6.69
N ILE A 3 -6.81 -19.22 -7.11
CA ILE A 3 -5.54 -18.94 -6.45
C ILE A 3 -5.86 -18.15 -5.18
N GLN A 4 -5.58 -18.75 -4.02
CA GLN A 4 -5.26 -18.19 -2.70
C GLN A 4 -5.55 -16.68 -2.46
N THR A 5 -6.74 -16.23 -2.78
CA THR A 5 -7.24 -14.88 -2.51
C THR A 5 -7.29 -14.58 -1.01
N GLU A 6 -7.43 -15.60 -0.15
CA GLU A 6 -7.53 -15.43 1.30
C GLU A 6 -6.24 -14.90 1.96
N SER A 7 -5.06 -15.30 1.48
CA SER A 7 -3.77 -14.85 2.04
C SER A 7 -3.50 -13.37 1.76
N PHE A 8 -3.97 -12.88 0.63
CA PHE A 8 -3.74 -11.55 0.15
C PHE A 8 -4.51 -10.49 0.96
N TYR A 9 -5.80 -10.73 1.20
CA TYR A 9 -6.64 -9.83 1.99
C TYR A 9 -6.39 -9.91 3.50
N ALA A 10 -5.58 -10.87 3.97
CA ALA A 10 -5.26 -11.03 5.38
C ALA A 10 -4.52 -9.80 5.97
N ASN A 11 -3.73 -9.11 5.16
CA ASN A 11 -2.90 -7.98 5.58
C ASN A 11 -3.44 -6.61 5.14
N ILE A 12 -4.54 -6.58 4.38
CA ILE A 12 -5.17 -5.35 3.91
C ILE A 12 -6.29 -4.96 4.86
N THR A 13 -6.42 -3.68 5.13
CA THR A 13 -7.53 -3.12 5.92
C THR A 13 -8.56 -2.44 5.02
N LEU A 14 -9.76 -2.22 5.55
CA LEU A 14 -10.77 -1.40 4.89
C LEU A 14 -10.25 0.01 4.59
N THR A 15 -9.47 0.58 5.51
CA THR A 15 -8.81 1.88 5.33
C THR A 15 -7.84 1.86 4.14
N ASP A 16 -7.07 0.77 3.94
CA ASP A 16 -6.18 0.64 2.79
C ASP A 16 -6.96 0.69 1.47
N VAL A 17 -8.06 -0.02 1.38
CA VAL A 17 -8.90 -0.06 0.16
C VAL A 17 -9.58 1.29 -0.11
N GLN A 18 -10.14 1.91 0.92
CA GLN A 18 -10.79 3.22 0.80
C GLN A 18 -9.82 4.33 0.37
N LEU A 19 -8.60 4.32 0.89
CA LEU A 19 -7.56 5.27 0.49
C LEU A 19 -7.04 4.96 -0.91
N ALA A 20 -6.84 3.70 -1.27
CA ALA A 20 -6.51 3.31 -2.64
C ALA A 20 -7.56 3.78 -3.64
N SER A 21 -8.86 3.67 -3.28
CA SER A 21 -9.96 4.21 -4.10
C SER A 21 -9.86 5.72 -4.30
N ALA A 22 -9.38 6.47 -3.30
CA ALA A 22 -9.17 7.90 -3.44
C ALA A 22 -7.90 8.25 -4.25
N TYR A 23 -6.86 7.42 -4.19
CA TYR A 23 -5.61 7.67 -4.91
C TYR A 23 -5.67 7.26 -6.37
N TYR A 24 -6.43 6.23 -6.73
CA TYR A 24 -6.47 5.69 -8.07
C TYR A 24 -6.78 6.72 -9.17
N PRO A 25 -7.83 7.57 -9.07
CA PRO A 25 -8.10 8.59 -10.08
C PRO A 25 -6.99 9.62 -10.22
N ILE A 26 -6.28 9.93 -9.12
CA ILE A 26 -5.10 10.82 -9.15
C ILE A 26 -3.97 10.16 -9.96
N LEU A 27 -3.72 8.87 -9.72
CA LEU A 27 -2.70 8.11 -10.47
C LEU A 27 -3.03 8.03 -11.97
N ILE A 28 -4.28 7.85 -12.33
CA ILE A 28 -4.74 7.88 -13.73
C ILE A 28 -4.48 9.25 -14.36
N ASP A 29 -4.78 10.32 -13.65
CA ASP A 29 -4.52 11.69 -14.12
C ASP A 29 -3.01 11.93 -14.33
N LEU A 30 -2.19 11.52 -13.36
CA LEU A 30 -0.73 11.58 -13.49
C LEU A 30 -0.19 10.80 -14.69
N ALA A 31 -0.73 9.60 -14.93
CA ALA A 31 -0.34 8.78 -16.08
C ALA A 31 -0.67 9.47 -17.42
N LYS A 32 -1.85 10.07 -17.54
CA LYS A 32 -2.29 10.82 -18.72
C LYS A 32 -1.41 12.04 -18.99
N HIS A 33 -1.02 12.77 -17.95
CA HIS A 33 -0.22 13.99 -18.05
C HIS A 33 1.30 13.74 -17.95
N LYS A 34 1.73 12.49 -17.77
CA LYS A 34 3.13 12.08 -17.66
C LYS A 34 3.86 12.79 -16.49
N HIS A 35 3.20 12.89 -15.37
CA HIS A 35 3.73 13.50 -14.14
C HIS A 35 3.92 12.47 -13.02
N CYS A 36 4.76 12.86 -12.05
CA CYS A 36 4.95 12.14 -10.78
C CYS A 36 4.61 13.06 -9.62
N LEU A 37 4.21 12.47 -8.49
CA LEU A 37 4.03 13.16 -7.22
C LEU A 37 4.86 12.48 -6.13
N THR A 38 5.14 13.21 -5.08
CA THR A 38 5.64 12.61 -3.84
C THR A 38 4.50 11.97 -3.05
N TYR A 39 4.83 11.07 -2.11
CA TYR A 39 3.84 10.48 -1.20
C TYR A 39 3.03 11.55 -0.44
N GLY A 40 3.68 12.64 -0.03
CA GLY A 40 3.01 13.76 0.65
C GLY A 40 2.03 14.50 -0.27
N GLU A 41 2.46 14.83 -1.47
CA GLU A 41 1.62 15.52 -2.46
C GLU A 41 0.41 14.68 -2.88
N LEU A 42 0.57 13.35 -3.03
CA LEU A 42 -0.54 12.43 -3.30
C LEU A 42 -1.61 12.51 -2.20
N VAL A 43 -1.17 12.47 -0.94
CA VAL A 43 -2.08 12.55 0.22
C VAL A 43 -2.79 13.89 0.26
N GLU A 44 -2.08 15.00 0.08
CA GLU A 44 -2.68 16.35 0.09
C GLU A 44 -3.63 16.55 -1.09
N GLN A 45 -3.30 16.07 -2.28
CA GLN A 45 -4.20 16.14 -3.43
C GLN A 45 -5.47 15.32 -3.19
N ALA A 46 -5.37 14.15 -2.57
CA ALA A 46 -6.54 13.35 -2.21
C ALA A 46 -7.42 14.06 -1.17
N LYS A 47 -6.84 14.72 -0.16
CA LYS A 47 -7.59 15.51 0.82
C LYS A 47 -8.35 16.66 0.17
N ILE A 48 -7.73 17.37 -0.78
CA ILE A 48 -8.38 18.44 -1.53
C ILE A 48 -9.55 17.90 -2.38
N MET A 49 -9.34 16.75 -3.04
CA MET A 49 -10.35 16.15 -3.92
C MET A 49 -11.54 15.55 -3.15
N TYR A 50 -11.32 15.11 -1.92
CA TYR A 50 -12.33 14.45 -1.08
C TYR A 50 -12.47 15.09 0.31
N PRO A 51 -12.89 16.36 0.41
CA PRO A 51 -12.93 17.09 1.68
C PRO A 51 -13.89 16.48 2.71
N ASP A 52 -14.94 15.81 2.26
CA ASP A 52 -15.96 15.22 3.12
C ASP A 52 -15.67 13.77 3.55
N LYS A 53 -14.64 13.13 2.98
CA LYS A 53 -14.27 11.76 3.34
C LYS A 53 -13.32 11.75 4.54
N SER A 54 -13.83 11.48 5.75
CA SER A 54 -13.04 11.53 7.00
C SER A 54 -11.83 10.58 6.98
N VAL A 55 -11.90 9.44 6.30
CA VAL A 55 -10.77 8.51 6.14
C VAL A 55 -9.65 9.15 5.33
N VAL A 56 -9.98 9.90 4.27
CA VAL A 56 -9.00 10.60 3.44
C VAL A 56 -8.37 11.77 4.20
N GLN A 57 -9.18 12.52 4.96
CA GLN A 57 -8.69 13.65 5.75
C GLN A 57 -7.68 13.24 6.84
N LYS A 58 -7.72 11.98 7.30
CA LYS A 58 -6.79 11.42 8.28
C LYS A 58 -5.60 10.71 7.65
N ALA A 59 -5.52 10.64 6.33
CA ALA A 59 -4.42 9.97 5.65
C ALA A 59 -3.07 10.63 5.94
N ILE A 60 -2.03 9.82 6.08
CA ILE A 60 -0.65 10.24 6.35
C ILE A 60 0.30 9.70 5.28
N ALA A 61 1.32 10.47 4.94
CA ALA A 61 2.25 10.14 3.86
C ALA A 61 3.05 8.84 4.12
N VAL A 62 3.44 8.60 5.38
CA VAL A 62 4.24 7.41 5.76
C VAL A 62 3.51 6.10 5.50
N SER A 63 2.19 6.12 5.49
CA SER A 63 1.38 4.92 5.23
C SER A 63 0.85 4.84 3.78
N ALA A 64 1.09 5.86 2.94
CA ALA A 64 0.57 5.89 1.58
C ALA A 64 1.10 4.75 0.70
N GLY A 65 2.35 4.34 0.87
CA GLY A 65 2.93 3.19 0.16
C GLY A 65 2.11 1.91 0.32
N ARG A 66 1.65 1.63 1.54
CA ARG A 66 0.78 0.50 1.84
C ARG A 66 -0.56 0.54 1.06
N ARG A 67 -1.14 1.72 0.87
CA ARG A 67 -2.38 1.91 0.10
C ARG A 67 -2.15 1.73 -1.39
N LEU A 68 -0.98 2.14 -1.85
CA LEU A 68 -0.56 1.95 -3.23
C LEU A 68 -0.39 0.47 -3.60
N ASP A 69 -0.07 -0.40 -2.64
CA ASP A 69 -0.02 -1.84 -2.91
C ASP A 69 -1.37 -2.40 -3.34
N VAL A 70 -2.49 -1.86 -2.86
CA VAL A 70 -3.83 -2.22 -3.35
C VAL A 70 -3.99 -1.90 -4.83
N VAL A 71 -3.48 -0.73 -5.28
CA VAL A 71 -3.47 -0.34 -6.70
C VAL A 71 -2.55 -1.25 -7.51
N ARG A 72 -1.36 -1.56 -6.97
CA ARG A 72 -0.40 -2.47 -7.63
C ARG A 72 -0.99 -3.83 -7.90
N ILE A 73 -1.77 -4.36 -6.97
CA ILE A 73 -2.42 -5.65 -7.15
C ILE A 73 -3.42 -5.58 -8.27
N PHE A 74 -4.30 -4.58 -8.24
CA PHE A 74 -5.27 -4.36 -9.31
C PHE A 74 -4.58 -4.32 -10.67
N THR A 75 -3.50 -3.54 -10.81
CA THR A 75 -2.77 -3.44 -12.08
C THR A 75 -2.09 -4.76 -12.46
N SER A 76 -1.49 -5.47 -11.48
CA SER A 76 -0.82 -6.75 -11.71
C SER A 76 -1.78 -7.85 -12.15
N GLU A 77 -2.97 -7.95 -11.55
CA GLU A 77 -3.99 -8.95 -11.93
C GLU A 77 -4.53 -8.78 -13.35
N ARG A 78 -4.32 -7.60 -13.95
CA ARG A 78 -4.85 -7.22 -15.26
C ARG A 78 -3.76 -6.98 -16.30
N ASP A 79 -2.53 -7.37 -16.01
CA ASP A 79 -1.37 -7.12 -16.87
C ASP A 79 -1.24 -5.64 -17.29
N LEU A 80 -1.65 -4.73 -16.38
CA LEU A 80 -1.51 -3.29 -16.57
C LEU A 80 -0.15 -2.81 -16.05
N PRO A 81 0.43 -1.75 -16.64
CA PRO A 81 1.60 -1.11 -16.07
C PRO A 81 1.35 -0.60 -14.65
N ASP A 82 2.34 -0.77 -13.76
CA ASP A 82 2.21 -0.42 -12.35
C ASP A 82 2.18 1.11 -12.15
N LEU A 83 0.98 1.63 -11.92
CA LEU A 83 0.71 3.05 -11.66
C LEU A 83 1.45 3.60 -10.43
N THR A 84 1.83 2.72 -9.49
CA THR A 84 2.50 3.16 -8.26
C THR A 84 3.92 3.66 -8.51
N SER A 85 4.49 3.37 -9.69
CA SER A 85 5.76 3.93 -10.16
C SER A 85 5.75 5.46 -10.32
N LEU A 86 4.57 6.08 -10.37
CA LEU A 86 4.39 7.53 -10.46
C LEU A 86 4.58 8.25 -9.12
N ILE A 87 4.67 7.51 -8.01
CA ILE A 87 4.82 8.08 -6.67
C ILE A 87 6.25 7.89 -6.18
N ILE A 88 6.89 9.01 -5.87
CA ILE A 88 8.31 9.09 -5.55
C ILE A 88 8.56 9.57 -4.12
N ASN A 89 9.70 9.20 -3.56
CA ASN A 89 10.20 9.75 -2.32
C ASN A 89 10.77 11.16 -2.57
N LYS A 90 10.38 12.11 -1.72
CA LYS A 90 10.80 13.51 -1.84
C LYS A 90 12.33 13.69 -1.79
N GLU A 91 13.00 12.93 -0.91
CA GLU A 91 14.45 13.08 -0.69
C GLU A 91 15.26 12.42 -1.80
N GLN A 92 14.80 11.28 -2.30
CA GLN A 92 15.53 10.48 -3.28
C GLN A 92 15.15 10.82 -4.73
N GLY A 93 14.00 11.47 -4.94
CA GLY A 93 13.47 11.74 -6.28
C GLY A 93 13.07 10.48 -7.06
N GLU A 94 12.97 9.32 -6.37
CA GLU A 94 12.66 8.03 -6.96
C GLU A 94 11.70 7.22 -6.07
N CYS A 95 11.14 6.14 -6.60
CA CYS A 95 10.26 5.25 -5.86
C CYS A 95 10.94 4.73 -4.59
N GLY A 96 10.13 4.42 -3.57
CA GLY A 96 10.64 3.87 -2.31
C GLY A 96 11.35 2.53 -2.50
N ILE A 97 12.14 2.14 -1.49
CA ILE A 97 12.99 0.93 -1.52
C ILE A 97 12.19 -0.35 -1.80
N GLY A 98 10.95 -0.45 -1.28
CA GLY A 98 10.07 -1.60 -1.54
C GLY A 98 9.65 -1.74 -3.02
N PHE A 99 9.77 -0.69 -3.82
CA PHE A 99 9.57 -0.74 -5.27
C PHE A 99 10.89 -1.07 -5.98
N THR A 100 11.95 -0.32 -5.67
CA THR A 100 13.24 -0.38 -6.39
C THR A 100 14.00 -1.69 -6.23
N GLN A 101 13.73 -2.45 -5.17
CA GLN A 101 14.31 -3.79 -4.99
C GLN A 101 13.81 -4.83 -6.01
N HIS A 102 12.63 -4.61 -6.61
CA HIS A 102 11.97 -5.62 -7.45
C HIS A 102 11.68 -5.12 -8.87
N PHE A 103 11.65 -3.81 -9.07
CA PHE A 103 11.29 -3.19 -10.33
C PHE A 103 12.25 -2.06 -10.67
N ASP A 104 12.50 -1.86 -11.97
CA ASP A 104 13.10 -0.63 -12.48
C ASP A 104 12.01 0.45 -12.56
N PRO A 105 12.07 1.51 -11.73
CA PRO A 105 11.03 2.53 -11.70
C PRO A 105 10.92 3.28 -13.02
N LYS A 106 12.05 3.55 -13.68
CA LYS A 106 12.09 4.29 -14.94
C LYS A 106 11.45 3.49 -16.06
N ALA A 107 11.85 2.24 -16.24
CA ALA A 107 11.28 1.36 -17.25
C ALA A 107 9.78 1.11 -17.01
N THR A 108 9.35 1.01 -15.74
CA THR A 108 7.94 0.85 -15.39
C THR A 108 7.15 2.11 -15.71
N ARG A 109 7.68 3.29 -15.40
CA ARG A 109 7.07 4.60 -15.68
C ARG A 109 6.90 4.85 -17.16
N GLU A 110 7.90 4.48 -17.97
CA GLU A 110 7.81 4.56 -19.43
C GLU A 110 6.63 3.74 -19.98
N LYS A 111 6.40 2.53 -19.45
CA LYS A 111 5.22 1.70 -19.81
C LYS A 111 3.91 2.37 -19.39
N VAL A 112 3.87 2.97 -18.20
CA VAL A 112 2.69 3.72 -17.73
C VAL A 112 2.39 4.88 -18.65
N PHE A 113 3.37 5.67 -19.04
CA PHE A 113 3.20 6.84 -19.91
C PHE A 113 2.91 6.52 -21.37
N ALA A 114 3.27 5.30 -21.82
CA ALA A 114 3.00 4.83 -23.17
C ALA A 114 1.57 4.26 -23.36
N ARG A 115 0.90 3.92 -22.26
CA ARG A 115 -0.44 3.32 -22.30
C ARG A 115 -1.52 4.38 -22.40
N ASP A 116 -2.57 4.09 -23.18
CA ASP A 116 -3.83 4.83 -23.13
C ASP A 116 -4.64 4.42 -21.89
N TRP A 117 -4.90 5.37 -21.01
CA TRP A 117 -5.65 5.19 -19.76
C TRP A 117 -7.10 5.70 -19.88
N SER A 118 -7.60 6.00 -21.07
CA SER A 118 -8.96 6.54 -21.27
C SER A 118 -10.08 5.55 -20.92
N GLU A 119 -9.82 4.24 -21.11
CA GLU A 119 -10.84 3.18 -20.96
C GLU A 119 -10.75 2.39 -19.65
N VAL A 120 -9.73 2.63 -18.80
CA VAL A 120 -9.40 1.76 -17.64
C VAL A 120 -10.18 2.10 -16.37
N SER A 121 -10.96 3.18 -16.34
CA SER A 121 -11.52 3.74 -15.09
C SER A 121 -12.65 2.90 -14.45
N THR A 122 -13.35 2.07 -15.21
CA THR A 122 -14.60 1.46 -14.74
C THR A 122 -14.42 0.17 -13.92
N ASP A 123 -13.31 -0.53 -14.06
CA ASP A 123 -13.11 -1.83 -13.43
C ASP A 123 -12.48 -1.73 -12.00
N PHE A 124 -11.89 -0.60 -11.65
CA PHE A 124 -11.29 -0.42 -10.32
C PHE A 124 -12.36 -0.35 -9.22
N ASP A 125 -13.50 0.24 -9.49
CA ASP A 125 -14.61 0.31 -8.53
C ASP A 125 -15.16 -1.09 -8.20
N GLY A 126 -15.29 -1.96 -9.21
CA GLY A 126 -15.67 -3.35 -9.00
C GLY A 126 -14.64 -4.13 -8.18
N PHE A 127 -13.35 -3.91 -8.41
CA PHE A 127 -12.27 -4.49 -7.61
C PHE A 127 -12.33 -4.00 -6.17
N VAL A 128 -12.54 -2.69 -5.91
CA VAL A 128 -12.69 -2.11 -4.58
C VAL A 128 -13.85 -2.76 -3.83
N GLN A 129 -15.04 -2.86 -4.45
CA GLN A 129 -16.22 -3.49 -3.83
C GLN A 129 -15.97 -4.95 -3.46
N HIS A 130 -15.28 -5.69 -4.34
CA HIS A 130 -14.90 -7.07 -4.05
C HIS A 130 -13.91 -7.14 -2.88
N ALA A 131 -12.87 -6.30 -2.88
CA ALA A 131 -11.87 -6.23 -1.82
C ALA A 131 -12.50 -5.87 -0.46
N GLU A 132 -13.41 -4.88 -0.42
CA GLU A 132 -14.13 -4.50 0.79
C GLU A 132 -14.95 -5.66 1.38
N SER A 133 -15.60 -6.45 0.52
CA SER A 133 -16.40 -7.60 0.95
C SER A 133 -15.55 -8.78 1.43
N ALA A 134 -14.33 -8.92 0.93
CA ALA A 134 -13.42 -10.01 1.28
C ALA A 134 -12.60 -9.75 2.55
N ILE A 135 -12.48 -8.49 2.98
CA ILE A 135 -11.72 -8.11 4.19
C ILE A 135 -12.44 -8.58 5.44
N LYS A 136 -11.76 -9.40 6.24
CA LYS A 136 -12.28 -9.85 7.54
C LYS A 136 -12.22 -8.68 8.55
N PRO A 137 -13.37 -8.31 9.19
CA PRO A 137 -13.37 -7.25 10.19
C PRO A 137 -12.44 -7.57 11.36
N ARG A 138 -11.57 -6.63 11.72
CA ARG A 138 -10.72 -6.70 12.92
C ARG A 138 -11.33 -5.86 14.04
N LYS A 139 -11.06 -6.22 15.29
CA LYS A 139 -11.50 -5.46 16.44
C LYS A 139 -10.64 -4.20 16.57
N LYS A 140 -11.22 -3.05 16.23
CA LYS A 140 -10.54 -1.75 16.32
C LYS A 140 -10.15 -1.40 17.76
N VAL A 141 -8.99 -0.75 17.89
CA VAL A 141 -8.44 -0.28 19.14
C VAL A 141 -8.42 1.27 19.13
N LYS A 142 -8.74 1.89 20.27
CA LYS A 142 -8.67 3.35 20.41
C LYS A 142 -7.19 3.79 20.45
N GLU A 143 -6.90 4.98 19.93
CA GLU A 143 -5.54 5.51 19.84
C GLU A 143 -4.75 5.48 21.15
N PRO A 144 -5.28 5.90 22.33
CA PRO A 144 -4.52 5.82 23.57
C PRO A 144 -4.05 4.40 23.91
N LYS A 145 -4.90 3.40 23.65
CA LYS A 145 -4.52 2.00 23.89
C LYS A 145 -3.55 1.48 22.83
N ALA A 146 -3.67 1.92 21.59
CA ALA A 146 -2.72 1.58 20.52
C ALA A 146 -1.32 2.13 20.83
N LEU A 147 -1.22 3.36 21.34
CA LEU A 147 0.03 3.97 21.77
C LEU A 147 0.67 3.21 22.94
N GLU A 148 -0.11 2.80 23.93
CA GLU A 148 0.34 1.97 25.03
C GLU A 148 0.93 0.64 24.56
N LEU A 149 0.18 -0.09 23.72
CA LEU A 149 0.58 -1.38 23.16
C LEU A 149 1.85 -1.25 22.30
N MET A 150 1.93 -0.22 21.46
CA MET A 150 3.11 0.08 20.66
C MET A 150 4.34 0.34 21.55
N ALA A 151 4.18 1.17 22.58
CA ALA A 151 5.28 1.54 23.49
C ALA A 151 5.78 0.33 24.30
N GLU A 152 4.87 -0.50 24.78
CA GLU A 152 5.20 -1.73 25.52
C GLU A 152 5.97 -2.71 24.62
N HIS A 153 5.46 -2.98 23.40
CA HIS A 153 6.14 -3.86 22.45
C HIS A 153 7.53 -3.34 22.09
N TYR A 154 7.65 -2.04 21.78
CA TYR A 154 8.94 -1.42 21.48
C TYR A 154 9.93 -1.55 22.65
N LYS A 155 9.49 -1.29 23.89
CA LYS A 155 10.33 -1.41 25.09
C LYS A 155 10.86 -2.83 25.26
N ASN A 156 10.01 -3.81 25.08
CA ASN A 156 10.35 -5.22 25.29
C ASN A 156 11.26 -5.80 24.19
N ASN A 157 11.19 -5.25 22.98
CA ASN A 157 11.90 -5.77 21.80
C ASN A 157 12.96 -4.80 21.23
N LYS A 158 13.32 -3.73 21.96
CA LYS A 158 14.18 -2.65 21.46
C LYS A 158 15.54 -3.13 20.93
N SER A 159 16.10 -4.20 21.50
CA SER A 159 17.40 -4.74 21.09
C SER A 159 17.36 -5.50 19.76
N THR A 160 16.19 -5.99 19.35
CA THR A 160 15.99 -6.79 18.15
C THR A 160 15.32 -6.02 17.01
N LEU A 161 14.67 -4.90 17.33
CA LEU A 161 13.99 -4.06 16.35
C LEU A 161 14.99 -3.21 15.56
N PRO A 162 14.84 -3.11 14.24
CA PRO A 162 15.66 -2.23 13.40
C PRO A 162 15.52 -0.75 13.81
N VAL A 163 16.61 0.02 13.65
CA VAL A 163 16.65 1.45 14.06
C VAL A 163 15.60 2.28 13.31
N TYR A 164 15.36 1.97 12.04
CA TYR A 164 14.41 2.68 11.19
C TYR A 164 12.94 2.52 11.62
N VAL A 165 12.62 1.55 12.49
CA VAL A 165 11.24 1.32 12.94
C VAL A 165 10.59 2.56 13.57
N ARG A 166 11.42 3.46 14.09
CA ARG A 166 10.96 4.73 14.70
C ARG A 166 10.33 5.68 13.68
N GLU A 167 10.77 5.64 12.44
CA GLU A 167 10.25 6.44 11.34
C GLU A 167 8.83 6.03 10.96
N PHE A 168 8.46 4.78 11.25
CA PHE A 168 7.15 4.19 10.99
C PHE A 168 6.20 4.23 12.19
N ARG A 169 6.52 5.01 13.24
CA ARG A 169 5.72 5.06 14.46
C ARG A 169 4.22 5.31 14.20
N GLU A 170 3.91 6.24 13.35
CA GLU A 170 2.51 6.60 13.03
C GLU A 170 1.81 5.45 12.29
N LEU A 171 2.47 4.80 11.35
CA LEU A 171 1.94 3.63 10.66
C LEU A 171 1.71 2.46 11.63
N ILE A 172 2.63 2.20 12.57
CA ILE A 172 2.48 1.14 13.57
C ILE A 172 1.25 1.40 14.44
N VAL A 173 1.08 2.62 14.92
CA VAL A 173 -0.09 3.02 15.72
C VAL A 173 -1.37 2.84 14.90
N GLU A 174 -1.39 3.29 13.66
CA GLU A 174 -2.54 3.13 12.75
C GLU A 174 -2.91 1.65 12.56
N LEU A 175 -1.95 0.77 12.33
CA LEU A 175 -2.17 -0.67 12.18
C LEU A 175 -2.74 -1.30 13.47
N ILE A 176 -2.22 -0.92 14.64
CA ILE A 176 -2.78 -1.41 15.92
C ILE A 176 -4.21 -0.89 16.10
N MET A 177 -4.50 0.35 15.75
CA MET A 177 -5.87 0.89 15.78
C MET A 177 -6.82 0.13 14.86
N GLU A 178 -6.34 -0.34 13.72
CA GLU A 178 -7.09 -1.19 12.77
C GLU A 178 -7.21 -2.66 13.26
N GLY A 179 -6.64 -3.01 14.40
CA GLY A 179 -6.82 -4.30 15.08
C GLY A 179 -5.74 -5.33 14.78
N PHE A 180 -4.59 -4.92 14.26
CA PHE A 180 -3.40 -5.79 14.23
C PHE A 180 -2.79 -5.92 15.62
N SER A 181 -2.18 -7.07 15.91
CA SER A 181 -1.35 -7.19 17.11
C SER A 181 -0.11 -6.27 17.00
N PRO A 182 0.52 -5.88 18.12
CA PRO A 182 1.76 -5.11 18.05
C PRO A 182 2.84 -5.80 17.19
N GLU A 183 3.01 -7.12 17.32
CA GLU A 183 3.96 -7.90 16.52
C GLU A 183 3.68 -7.78 15.02
N GLU A 184 2.41 -8.01 14.61
CA GLU A 184 2.00 -7.87 13.21
C GLU A 184 2.22 -6.43 12.70
N ALA A 185 1.87 -5.42 13.49
CA ALA A 185 2.01 -4.02 13.11
C ALA A 185 3.49 -3.62 12.91
N PHE A 186 4.38 -4.05 13.80
CA PHE A 186 5.82 -3.82 13.65
C PHE A 186 6.41 -4.59 12.47
N ALA A 187 5.96 -5.81 12.22
CA ALA A 187 6.40 -6.59 11.06
C ALA A 187 5.96 -5.97 9.73
N GLN A 188 4.75 -5.43 9.66
CA GLN A 188 4.23 -4.78 8.45
C GLN A 188 4.78 -3.38 8.21
N ALA A 189 5.22 -2.68 9.24
CA ALA A 189 5.84 -1.37 9.14
C ALA A 189 7.30 -1.40 8.62
N GLN A 190 7.85 -2.59 8.34
CA GLN A 190 9.17 -2.71 7.70
C GLN A 190 9.06 -2.40 6.21
N PRO A 191 10.13 -1.86 5.57
CA PRO A 191 10.15 -1.56 4.13
C PRO A 191 9.74 -2.74 3.22
N ASN A 192 9.89 -3.97 3.73
CA ASN A 192 9.58 -5.22 3.03
C ASN A 192 8.37 -5.96 3.63
N GLY A 193 7.62 -5.34 4.54
CA GLY A 193 6.59 -6.03 5.33
C GLY A 193 5.45 -6.64 4.51
N ILE A 194 5.10 -6.04 3.37
CA ILE A 194 4.04 -6.54 2.48
C ILE A 194 4.55 -7.67 1.58
N GLN A 195 5.86 -7.76 1.33
CA GLN A 195 6.44 -8.80 0.47
C GLN A 195 6.59 -10.16 1.13
N ARG A 196 6.80 -10.25 2.44
CA ARG A 196 6.83 -11.56 3.14
C ARG A 196 5.53 -12.34 2.99
N SER A 197 4.42 -11.65 2.76
CA SER A 197 3.12 -12.28 2.47
C SER A 197 3.05 -12.88 1.05
N ARG A 198 3.89 -12.41 0.11
CA ARG A 198 4.01 -13.00 -1.25
C ARG A 198 4.93 -14.20 -1.29
N GLU A 199 6.07 -14.15 -0.62
CA GLU A 199 7.06 -15.25 -0.60
C GLU A 199 6.54 -16.51 0.11
N ALA A 200 5.60 -16.38 1.04
CA ALA A 200 4.91 -17.51 1.65
C ALA A 200 3.95 -18.23 0.68
N GLY A 201 3.64 -17.63 -0.48
CA GLY A 201 2.77 -18.18 -1.54
C GLY A 201 3.49 -18.62 -2.83
N GLU A 202 4.74 -18.21 -3.05
CA GLU A 202 5.48 -18.48 -4.30
C GLU A 202 6.62 -19.51 -4.11
N ASN A 203 6.27 -20.74 -3.75
CA ASN A 203 7.08 -21.91 -4.13
C ASN A 203 6.46 -22.56 -5.37
N LEU A 204 6.58 -21.89 -6.53
CA LEU A 204 6.28 -22.50 -7.82
C LEU A 204 7.60 -22.87 -8.53
N PRO A 205 7.79 -24.14 -8.95
CA PRO A 205 8.97 -24.54 -9.70
C PRO A 205 8.97 -23.84 -11.08
N ALA A 206 10.14 -23.37 -11.47
CA ALA A 206 10.35 -22.78 -12.79
C ALA A 206 9.89 -23.70 -13.92
N PRO A 207 9.31 -23.18 -15.01
CA PRO A 207 8.97 -23.98 -16.17
C PRO A 207 10.26 -24.52 -16.80
N THR A 208 10.40 -25.85 -16.77
CA THR A 208 11.43 -26.56 -17.54
C THR A 208 11.20 -26.33 -19.02
N SER A 209 12.08 -25.57 -19.65
CA SER A 209 12.18 -25.46 -21.12
C SER A 209 12.51 -26.83 -21.72
N ARG A 210 11.68 -27.30 -22.62
CA ARG A 210 12.02 -28.23 -23.71
C ARG A 210 11.77 -27.56 -25.04
#